data_2b505765739e4b7087f6cb46f09c09f7
#
_entry.id   2b505765739e4b7087f6cb46f09c09f7
#
_cell.length_a   1.000
_cell.length_b   1.000
_cell.length_c   1.000
_cell.angle_alpha   90.00
_cell.angle_beta   90.00
_cell.angle_gamma   90.00
#
_symmetry.space_group_name_H-M   'P 1'
#
loop_
_entity.id
_entity.type
_entity.pdbx_description
1 polymer ?
#
loop_
_entity_poly.entity_id
_entity_poly.type
_entity_poly.pdbx_seq_one_letter_code
_entity_poly.pdbx_strand_id
1 'polypeptide(L)'
;MKYISTRDKSKNFEFKDVFIKGLADDGGLFIPETLHKYSESEISDFKKLSYSDLAKKIIHPFIGNFTSEGELSKIIEKSYSVFRKDNVIDLIKVGDRSVLELFHGPTLAFKDVAMQLLGNFYEFYLNNENEKINIVVATSGDTGAAAIDAIKGKKNLNIFVLHPHNRISPVQRKLMTTGKDENVFNIAVKGNFDDCQNLVKSMFSDKEFSNQINMSGVNSINWARIIAQSVYYFYCYFLAEDDNQPINFSVPTGNFGDVYAGYLAKKLGLPINKLIVATNQNDILHRAISKGKYEAEHVSETISPSMDIQIASNFERLIYDLNNHDSSQTLDDMKNIKQNGKYTIDDEKLKKINQDFLSARMSEQETLDVIKNIYEKFNMVLDPHTAIGYGAFDKHDLKGNNIVLATAHPCKFPDAILKAINLKSDLPEELKFILDEKENYGIIENNLKEIKQYILGKIK
;
A
#
# COMPACT_ATOMS: atom_id res chain seq x y z
N MET A 1 16.96 -8.23 14.38
CA MET A 1 16.57 -6.86 14.02
C MET A 1 15.77 -6.26 15.16
N LYS A 2 16.09 -5.02 15.55
CA LYS A 2 15.30 -4.26 16.52
C LYS A 2 14.52 -3.16 15.81
N TYR A 3 13.36 -2.85 16.35
CA TYR A 3 12.48 -1.81 15.86
C TYR A 3 12.20 -0.79 16.96
N ILE A 4 11.96 0.44 16.57
CA ILE A 4 11.60 1.57 17.42
C ILE A 4 10.36 2.26 16.90
N SER A 5 9.72 3.10 17.71
CA SER A 5 8.70 4.04 17.26
C SER A 5 9.34 5.32 16.71
N THR A 6 8.77 5.90 15.67
CA THR A 6 9.14 7.23 15.18
C THR A 6 8.98 8.32 16.24
N ARG A 7 8.14 8.10 17.27
CA ARG A 7 7.82 9.09 18.32
C ARG A 7 8.45 8.78 19.69
N ASP A 8 8.93 7.55 19.88
CA ASP A 8 9.63 7.13 21.11
C ASP A 8 10.63 6.02 20.80
N LYS A 9 11.92 6.34 20.82
CA LYS A 9 13.01 5.39 20.61
C LYS A 9 13.55 4.74 21.89
N SER A 10 12.93 5.01 23.03
CA SER A 10 13.35 4.43 24.31
C SER A 10 13.00 2.95 24.45
N LYS A 11 12.06 2.45 23.63
CA LYS A 11 11.59 1.06 23.63
C LYS A 11 11.98 0.37 22.33
N ASN A 12 12.46 -0.86 22.47
CA ASN A 12 12.75 -1.75 21.36
C ASN A 12 11.66 -2.79 21.20
N PHE A 13 11.35 -3.13 19.94
CA PHE A 13 10.37 -4.12 19.56
C PHE A 13 11.02 -5.15 18.63
N GLU A 14 10.47 -6.35 18.61
CA GLU A 14 10.81 -7.38 17.63
C GLU A 14 9.85 -7.35 16.44
N PHE A 15 10.19 -7.99 15.33
CA PHE A 15 9.34 -8.02 14.13
C PHE A 15 7.93 -8.55 14.43
N LYS A 16 7.81 -9.58 15.31
CA LYS A 16 6.51 -10.12 15.77
C LYS A 16 5.59 -9.01 16.28
N ASP A 17 6.09 -8.16 17.18
CA ASP A 17 5.31 -7.07 17.75
C ASP A 17 4.89 -6.05 16.67
N VAL A 18 5.82 -5.75 15.77
CA VAL A 18 5.67 -4.75 14.72
C VAL A 18 4.58 -5.13 13.72
N PHE A 19 4.58 -6.40 13.24
CA PHE A 19 3.58 -6.78 12.24
C PHE A 19 2.21 -7.06 12.85
N ILE A 20 2.13 -7.54 14.11
CA ILE A 20 0.85 -7.79 14.79
C ILE A 20 0.19 -6.48 15.19
N LYS A 21 0.94 -5.56 15.84
CA LYS A 21 0.41 -4.28 16.27
C LYS A 21 0.17 -3.30 15.12
N GLY A 22 1.05 -3.29 14.12
CA GLY A 22 1.04 -2.37 12.99
C GLY A 22 1.30 -0.91 13.35
N LEU A 23 0.99 -0.49 14.57
CA LEU A 23 1.15 0.87 15.13
C LEU A 23 1.69 0.77 16.55
N ALA A 24 2.63 1.64 16.92
CA ALA A 24 3.15 1.69 18.29
C ALA A 24 2.13 2.28 19.27
N ASP A 25 2.28 1.94 20.56
CA ASP A 25 1.33 2.36 21.61
C ASP A 25 1.28 3.89 21.83
N ASP A 26 2.35 4.59 21.47
CA ASP A 26 2.46 6.06 21.45
C ASP A 26 1.82 6.71 20.21
N GLY A 27 1.29 5.89 19.29
CA GLY A 27 0.71 6.29 18.02
C GLY A 27 1.74 6.58 16.92
N GLY A 28 3.03 6.34 17.17
CA GLY A 28 4.10 6.43 16.18
C GLY A 28 4.18 5.21 15.27
N LEU A 29 4.89 5.35 14.17
CA LEU A 29 5.09 4.26 13.22
C LEU A 29 6.34 3.46 13.57
N PHE A 30 6.27 2.15 13.38
CA PHE A 30 7.45 1.32 13.53
C PHE A 30 8.44 1.52 12.39
N ILE A 31 9.73 1.54 12.76
CA ILE A 31 10.88 1.63 11.85
C ILE A 31 12.02 0.79 12.43
N PRO A 32 12.86 0.13 11.61
CA PRO A 32 14.05 -0.54 12.13
C PRO A 32 15.04 0.46 12.71
N GLU A 33 15.67 0.12 13.83
CA GLU A 33 16.67 0.96 14.49
C GLU A 33 17.90 1.17 13.60
N THR A 34 18.25 0.15 12.81
CA THR A 34 19.37 0.18 11.86
C THR A 34 18.94 -0.46 10.54
N LEU A 35 19.49 0.03 9.43
CA LEU A 35 19.30 -0.55 8.11
C LEU A 35 20.61 -1.18 7.62
N HIS A 36 20.53 -2.41 7.13
CA HIS A 36 21.63 -3.02 6.39
C HIS A 36 21.64 -2.43 4.96
N LYS A 37 22.77 -1.85 4.57
CA LYS A 37 22.95 -1.35 3.21
C LYS A 37 23.74 -2.39 2.40
N TYR A 38 23.15 -2.88 1.32
CA TYR A 38 23.82 -3.79 0.39
C TYR A 38 24.91 -3.06 -0.40
N SER A 39 26.03 -3.72 -0.61
CA SER A 39 27.08 -3.27 -1.52
C SER A 39 26.67 -3.45 -2.98
N GLU A 40 27.34 -2.77 -3.90
CA GLU A 40 27.14 -2.94 -5.35
C GLU A 40 27.34 -4.37 -5.80
N SER A 41 28.32 -5.09 -5.21
CA SER A 41 28.56 -6.51 -5.50
C SER A 41 27.38 -7.39 -5.10
N GLU A 42 26.83 -7.19 -3.87
CA GLU A 42 25.65 -7.94 -3.41
C GLU A 42 24.44 -7.67 -4.30
N ILE A 43 24.21 -6.40 -4.67
CA ILE A 43 23.11 -6.03 -5.56
C ILE A 43 23.29 -6.69 -6.95
N SER A 44 24.53 -6.72 -7.48
CA SER A 44 24.81 -7.39 -8.75
C SER A 44 24.52 -8.90 -8.70
N ASP A 45 24.81 -9.55 -7.59
CA ASP A 45 24.52 -10.97 -7.40
C ASP A 45 23.01 -11.25 -7.36
N PHE A 46 22.19 -10.29 -6.90
CA PHE A 46 20.74 -10.42 -6.86
C PHE A 46 20.09 -10.50 -8.24
N LYS A 47 20.74 -10.01 -9.31
CA LYS A 47 20.23 -10.06 -10.70
C LYS A 47 19.87 -11.47 -11.17
N LYS A 48 20.49 -12.50 -10.60
CA LYS A 48 20.29 -13.91 -10.97
C LYS A 48 19.15 -14.59 -10.22
N LEU A 49 18.57 -13.92 -9.24
CA LEU A 49 17.58 -14.50 -8.36
C LEU A 49 16.18 -14.45 -8.99
N SER A 50 15.38 -15.49 -8.70
CA SER A 50 13.94 -15.41 -8.91
C SER A 50 13.32 -14.34 -8.02
N TYR A 51 12.09 -13.92 -8.31
CA TYR A 51 11.36 -12.97 -7.43
C TYR A 51 11.28 -13.49 -6.00
N SER A 52 10.97 -14.77 -5.81
CA SER A 52 10.84 -15.39 -4.47
C SER A 52 12.20 -15.47 -3.74
N ASP A 53 13.28 -15.80 -4.43
CA ASP A 53 14.62 -15.81 -3.81
C ASP A 53 15.10 -14.40 -3.44
N LEU A 54 14.83 -13.43 -4.31
CA LEU A 54 15.11 -12.01 -4.02
C LEU A 54 14.27 -11.53 -2.82
N ALA A 55 12.97 -11.85 -2.79
CA ALA A 55 12.11 -11.52 -1.67
C ALA A 55 12.66 -12.09 -0.35
N LYS A 56 13.13 -13.33 -0.35
CA LYS A 56 13.79 -13.94 0.81
C LYS A 56 15.02 -13.13 1.24
N LYS A 57 15.90 -12.76 0.30
CA LYS A 57 17.12 -11.97 0.59
C LYS A 57 16.80 -10.60 1.19
N ILE A 58 15.81 -9.90 0.64
CA ILE A 58 15.43 -8.56 1.10
C ILE A 58 14.67 -8.61 2.42
N ILE A 59 13.79 -9.59 2.63
CA ILE A 59 12.91 -9.66 3.81
C ILE A 59 13.60 -10.25 5.03
N HIS A 60 14.43 -11.29 4.86
CA HIS A 60 15.06 -12.03 5.95
C HIS A 60 15.78 -11.15 6.99
N PRO A 61 16.58 -10.13 6.62
CA PRO A 61 17.24 -9.26 7.60
C PRO A 61 16.26 -8.51 8.51
N PHE A 62 15.05 -8.23 8.04
CA PHE A 62 14.05 -7.46 8.78
C PHE A 62 13.26 -8.28 9.80
N ILE A 63 13.07 -9.57 9.55
CA ILE A 63 12.20 -10.41 10.40
C ILE A 63 12.94 -11.00 11.62
N GLY A 64 14.29 -10.90 11.67
CA GLY A 64 15.09 -11.41 12.79
C GLY A 64 14.84 -12.89 13.06
N ASN A 65 14.52 -13.23 14.29
CA ASN A 65 14.25 -14.61 14.72
C ASN A 65 12.77 -15.00 14.63
N PHE A 66 11.95 -14.23 13.92
CA PHE A 66 10.51 -14.51 13.80
C PHE A 66 10.24 -15.89 13.18
N THR A 67 11.03 -16.27 12.18
CA THR A 67 10.97 -17.59 11.56
C THR A 67 12.35 -18.04 11.08
N SER A 68 12.52 -19.35 10.86
CA SER A 68 13.72 -19.87 10.21
C SER A 68 13.75 -19.50 8.73
N GLU A 69 14.94 -19.54 8.13
CA GLU A 69 15.11 -19.25 6.71
C GLU A 69 14.33 -20.23 5.81
N GLY A 70 14.24 -21.50 6.20
CA GLY A 70 13.48 -22.52 5.48
C GLY A 70 11.96 -22.30 5.56
N GLU A 71 11.43 -21.87 6.72
CA GLU A 71 10.02 -21.53 6.86
C GLU A 71 9.70 -20.21 6.11
N LEU A 72 10.59 -19.23 6.14
CA LEU A 72 10.43 -18.01 5.35
C LEU A 72 10.30 -18.34 3.85
N SER A 73 11.15 -19.26 3.31
CA SER A 73 11.03 -19.70 1.92
C SER A 73 9.65 -20.25 1.60
N LYS A 74 9.11 -21.13 2.44
CA LYS A 74 7.75 -21.70 2.27
C LYS A 74 6.66 -20.61 2.32
N ILE A 75 6.78 -19.66 3.25
CA ILE A 75 5.86 -18.53 3.37
C ILE A 75 5.87 -17.68 2.09
N ILE A 76 7.04 -17.34 1.57
CA ILE A 76 7.22 -16.54 0.36
C ILE A 76 6.68 -17.29 -0.86
N GLU A 77 7.04 -18.56 -1.06
CA GLU A 77 6.55 -19.38 -2.15
C GLU A 77 5.02 -19.48 -2.11
N LYS A 78 4.44 -19.78 -0.95
CA LYS A 78 2.98 -19.82 -0.78
C LYS A 78 2.34 -18.46 -1.09
N SER A 79 2.98 -17.35 -0.71
CA SER A 79 2.45 -16.00 -0.94
C SER A 79 2.41 -15.62 -2.41
N TYR A 80 3.40 -16.04 -3.18
CA TYR A 80 3.53 -15.60 -4.58
C TYR A 80 3.07 -16.65 -5.60
N SER A 81 2.83 -17.90 -5.20
CA SER A 81 2.26 -18.94 -6.08
C SER A 81 0.84 -18.65 -6.56
N VAL A 82 0.13 -17.72 -5.90
CA VAL A 82 -1.24 -17.33 -6.29
C VAL A 82 -1.29 -16.23 -7.35
N PHE A 83 -0.13 -15.72 -7.76
CA PHE A 83 -0.05 -14.69 -8.80
C PHE A 83 -0.16 -15.31 -10.20
N ARG A 84 -0.73 -14.56 -11.16
CA ARG A 84 -0.91 -14.97 -12.57
C ARG A 84 0.39 -15.00 -13.37
N LYS A 85 1.45 -14.42 -12.83
CA LYS A 85 2.78 -14.38 -13.42
C LYS A 85 3.78 -15.04 -12.47
N ASP A 86 4.62 -15.91 -12.99
CA ASP A 86 5.66 -16.60 -12.22
C ASP A 86 6.65 -15.59 -11.58
N ASN A 87 6.89 -14.48 -12.25
CA ASN A 87 7.73 -13.38 -11.74
C ASN A 87 6.99 -12.39 -10.86
N VAL A 88 5.71 -12.64 -10.50
CA VAL A 88 4.85 -11.78 -9.66
C VAL A 88 4.51 -10.43 -10.32
N ILE A 89 5.47 -9.80 -10.98
CA ILE A 89 5.38 -8.51 -11.66
C ILE A 89 5.83 -8.63 -13.11
N ASP A 90 5.47 -7.67 -13.95
CA ASP A 90 5.93 -7.58 -15.33
C ASP A 90 6.35 -6.15 -15.67
N LEU A 91 7.33 -5.98 -16.55
CA LEU A 91 7.82 -4.68 -17.01
C LEU A 91 7.59 -4.54 -18.52
N ILE A 92 6.71 -3.65 -18.92
CA ILE A 92 6.28 -3.48 -20.30
C ILE A 92 6.74 -2.11 -20.82
N LYS A 93 7.36 -2.08 -22.00
CA LYS A 93 7.74 -0.83 -22.68
C LYS A 93 6.50 -0.16 -23.29
N VAL A 94 6.27 1.12 -22.94
CA VAL A 94 5.16 1.93 -23.44
C VAL A 94 5.71 3.29 -23.87
N GLY A 95 5.96 3.47 -25.14
CA GLY A 95 6.61 4.68 -25.67
C GLY A 95 8.04 4.82 -25.18
N ASP A 96 8.35 5.96 -24.60
CA ASP A 96 9.66 6.30 -24.02
C ASP A 96 9.82 5.84 -22.55
N ARG A 97 8.78 5.24 -21.98
CA ARG A 97 8.73 4.80 -20.57
C ARG A 97 8.48 3.30 -20.46
N SER A 98 8.70 2.76 -19.29
CA SER A 98 8.28 1.42 -18.94
C SER A 98 7.18 1.47 -17.90
N VAL A 99 6.23 0.53 -17.95
CA VAL A 99 5.15 0.36 -17.02
C VAL A 99 5.39 -0.91 -16.23
N LEU A 100 5.54 -0.80 -14.93
CA LEU A 100 5.72 -1.93 -14.02
C LEU A 100 4.35 -2.41 -13.55
N GLU A 101 3.88 -3.51 -14.11
CA GLU A 101 2.60 -4.11 -13.77
C GLU A 101 2.68 -4.85 -12.44
N LEU A 102 2.01 -4.33 -11.39
CA LEU A 102 1.97 -4.87 -10.04
C LEU A 102 0.65 -5.57 -9.70
N PHE A 103 -0.26 -5.68 -10.65
CA PHE A 103 -1.66 -6.11 -10.44
C PHE A 103 -1.94 -7.56 -10.86
N HIS A 104 -0.91 -8.39 -10.96
CA HIS A 104 -1.08 -9.81 -11.34
C HIS A 104 -1.49 -10.71 -10.18
N GLY A 105 -1.71 -10.16 -9.00
CA GLY A 105 -2.22 -10.88 -7.84
C GLY A 105 -3.73 -11.17 -7.91
N PRO A 106 -4.27 -11.90 -6.92
CA PRO A 106 -5.66 -12.39 -6.92
C PRO A 106 -6.71 -11.30 -7.09
N THR A 107 -6.48 -10.11 -6.53
CA THR A 107 -7.47 -9.02 -6.52
C THR A 107 -7.14 -7.87 -7.46
N LEU A 108 -6.19 -8.08 -8.36
CA LEU A 108 -5.87 -7.13 -9.42
C LEU A 108 -5.36 -5.76 -8.92
N ALA A 109 -4.59 -5.76 -7.83
CA ALA A 109 -3.94 -4.56 -7.29
C ALA A 109 -2.56 -4.89 -6.70
N PHE A 110 -1.64 -3.93 -6.73
CA PHE A 110 -0.30 -4.03 -6.13
C PHE A 110 -0.33 -4.44 -4.65
N LYS A 111 -1.43 -4.16 -3.98
CA LYS A 111 -1.65 -4.49 -2.57
C LYS A 111 -1.57 -5.98 -2.28
N ASP A 112 -1.86 -6.83 -3.27
CA ASP A 112 -1.75 -8.28 -3.16
C ASP A 112 -0.32 -8.72 -2.81
N VAL A 113 0.70 -8.05 -3.36
CA VAL A 113 2.12 -8.38 -3.11
C VAL A 113 2.43 -8.39 -1.61
N ALA A 114 1.98 -7.38 -0.90
CA ALA A 114 2.22 -7.28 0.54
C ALA A 114 1.19 -8.07 1.36
N MET A 115 -0.07 -8.09 0.94
CA MET A 115 -1.15 -8.72 1.71
C MET A 115 -1.03 -10.24 1.74
N GLN A 116 -0.65 -10.88 0.63
CA GLN A 116 -0.45 -12.35 0.61
C GLN A 116 0.65 -12.76 1.57
N LEU A 117 1.76 -12.00 1.60
CA LEU A 117 2.84 -12.26 2.55
C LEU A 117 2.38 -12.04 4.00
N LEU A 118 1.68 -10.93 4.27
CA LEU A 118 1.19 -10.60 5.60
C LEU A 118 0.18 -11.65 6.11
N GLY A 119 -0.75 -12.09 5.26
CA GLY A 119 -1.70 -13.15 5.59
C GLY A 119 -1.01 -14.48 5.95
N ASN A 120 0.07 -14.83 5.24
CA ASN A 120 0.84 -16.03 5.53
C ASN A 120 1.75 -15.88 6.76
N PHE A 121 2.22 -14.68 7.10
CA PHE A 121 2.87 -14.41 8.39
C PHE A 121 1.90 -14.57 9.56
N TYR A 122 0.64 -14.09 9.45
CA TYR A 122 -0.39 -14.33 10.47
C TYR A 122 -0.68 -15.82 10.63
N GLU A 123 -0.84 -16.55 9.54
CA GLU A 123 -1.09 -17.99 9.58
C GLU A 123 0.06 -18.74 10.25
N PHE A 124 1.31 -18.42 9.89
CA PHE A 124 2.50 -19.01 10.53
C PHE A 124 2.52 -18.72 12.03
N TYR A 125 2.28 -17.47 12.42
CA TYR A 125 2.23 -17.06 13.82
C TYR A 125 1.15 -17.82 14.59
N LEU A 126 -0.08 -17.84 14.09
CA LEU A 126 -1.23 -18.43 14.76
C LEU A 126 -1.18 -19.98 14.80
N ASN A 127 -0.44 -20.61 13.90
CA ASN A 127 -0.19 -22.06 13.98
C ASN A 127 0.78 -22.42 15.12
N ASN A 128 1.60 -21.49 15.57
CA ASN A 128 2.56 -21.70 16.65
C ASN A 128 2.06 -21.17 18.01
N GLU A 129 1.04 -20.31 18.00
CA GLU A 129 0.43 -19.72 19.21
C GLU A 129 -1.04 -20.16 19.29
N ASN A 130 -1.50 -20.44 20.50
CA ASN A 130 -2.91 -20.81 20.72
C ASN A 130 -3.79 -19.55 20.89
N GLU A 131 -3.76 -18.68 19.90
CA GLU A 131 -4.47 -17.40 19.89
C GLU A 131 -5.43 -17.28 18.71
N LYS A 132 -6.41 -16.39 18.82
CA LYS A 132 -7.24 -15.94 17.70
C LYS A 132 -7.02 -14.45 17.49
N ILE A 133 -6.92 -14.01 16.24
CA ILE A 133 -6.80 -12.58 15.87
C ILE A 133 -8.01 -12.19 15.03
N ASN A 134 -8.54 -11.00 15.31
CA ASN A 134 -9.63 -10.40 14.56
C ASN A 134 -9.12 -9.13 13.88
N ILE A 135 -8.99 -9.19 12.56
CA ILE A 135 -8.58 -8.04 11.77
C ILE A 135 -9.80 -7.18 11.48
N VAL A 136 -9.68 -5.88 11.76
CA VAL A 136 -10.72 -4.91 11.42
C VAL A 136 -10.12 -3.83 10.52
N VAL A 137 -10.71 -3.65 9.34
CA VAL A 137 -10.19 -2.73 8.32
C VAL A 137 -11.29 -1.92 7.67
N ALA A 138 -11.02 -0.63 7.42
CA ALA A 138 -11.84 0.21 6.54
C ALA A 138 -11.21 0.26 5.15
N THR A 139 -12.03 0.23 4.10
CA THR A 139 -11.56 0.20 2.73
C THR A 139 -12.43 1.02 1.78
N SER A 140 -11.79 1.61 0.76
CA SER A 140 -12.44 2.15 -0.45
C SER A 140 -12.52 1.11 -1.59
N GLY A 141 -12.13 -0.16 -1.33
CA GLY A 141 -12.18 -1.26 -2.29
C GLY A 141 -10.92 -2.13 -2.28
N ASP A 142 -9.83 -1.66 -2.84
CA ASP A 142 -8.63 -2.46 -3.12
C ASP A 142 -7.98 -3.09 -1.90
N THR A 143 -7.81 -2.31 -0.82
CA THR A 143 -7.17 -2.81 0.41
C THR A 143 -8.02 -3.90 1.06
N GLY A 144 -9.35 -3.73 1.07
CA GLY A 144 -10.28 -4.73 1.59
C GLY A 144 -10.25 -6.01 0.78
N ALA A 145 -10.31 -5.91 -0.55
CA ALA A 145 -10.24 -7.08 -1.43
C ALA A 145 -8.94 -7.86 -1.23
N ALA A 146 -7.79 -7.19 -1.23
CA ALA A 146 -6.49 -7.83 -1.01
C ALA A 146 -6.37 -8.47 0.37
N ALA A 147 -6.90 -7.81 1.43
CA ALA A 147 -6.89 -8.35 2.78
C ALA A 147 -7.81 -9.58 2.93
N ILE A 148 -9.01 -9.53 2.36
CA ILE A 148 -9.92 -10.66 2.35
C ILE A 148 -9.29 -11.87 1.67
N ASP A 149 -8.74 -11.68 0.47
CA ASP A 149 -8.14 -12.78 -0.27
C ASP A 149 -6.96 -13.42 0.47
N ALA A 150 -6.14 -12.62 1.11
CA ALA A 150 -4.99 -13.08 1.89
C ALA A 150 -5.37 -13.81 3.19
N ILE A 151 -6.58 -13.57 3.73
CA ILE A 151 -7.00 -14.06 5.05
C ILE A 151 -8.08 -15.14 4.96
N LYS A 152 -8.89 -15.15 3.90
CA LYS A 152 -9.98 -16.12 3.72
C LYS A 152 -9.51 -17.57 3.96
N GLY A 153 -10.33 -18.35 4.66
CA GLY A 153 -10.07 -19.77 4.95
C GLY A 153 -8.95 -20.05 5.95
N LYS A 154 -8.23 -19.02 6.48
CA LYS A 154 -7.18 -19.23 7.48
C LYS A 154 -7.78 -19.44 8.87
N LYS A 155 -7.27 -20.46 9.57
CA LYS A 155 -7.71 -20.81 10.93
C LYS A 155 -7.29 -19.74 11.94
N ASN A 156 -8.11 -19.54 12.97
CA ASN A 156 -7.84 -18.59 14.06
C ASN A 156 -7.67 -17.13 13.64
N LEU A 157 -8.06 -16.77 12.42
CA LEU A 157 -7.95 -15.43 11.86
C LEU A 157 -9.27 -15.02 11.23
N ASN A 158 -9.93 -14.03 11.79
CA ASN A 158 -11.14 -13.44 11.21
C ASN A 158 -10.83 -12.08 10.59
N ILE A 159 -11.61 -11.69 9.59
CA ILE A 159 -11.53 -10.35 9.00
C ILE A 159 -12.91 -9.69 8.93
N PHE A 160 -12.99 -8.47 9.46
CA PHE A 160 -14.14 -7.57 9.41
C PHE A 160 -13.78 -6.37 8.53
N VAL A 161 -14.45 -6.24 7.39
CA VAL A 161 -14.16 -5.22 6.39
C VAL A 161 -15.31 -4.22 6.35
N LEU A 162 -15.05 -3.00 6.81
CA LEU A 162 -15.99 -1.88 6.75
C LEU A 162 -15.79 -1.14 5.43
N HIS A 163 -16.85 -0.98 4.66
CA HIS A 163 -16.83 -0.23 3.41
C HIS A 163 -18.08 0.63 3.25
N PRO A 164 -18.01 1.79 2.56
CA PRO A 164 -19.17 2.65 2.36
C PRO A 164 -20.22 1.98 1.46
N HIS A 165 -21.47 1.98 1.94
CA HIS A 165 -22.59 1.39 1.18
C HIS A 165 -22.82 2.14 -0.13
N ASN A 166 -22.83 1.42 -1.25
CA ASN A 166 -23.05 1.93 -2.62
C ASN A 166 -22.06 3.00 -3.11
N ARG A 167 -20.83 3.06 -2.52
CA ARG A 167 -19.79 4.02 -2.91
C ARG A 167 -18.46 3.36 -3.31
N ILE A 168 -18.51 2.10 -3.73
CA ILE A 168 -17.37 1.34 -4.26
C ILE A 168 -17.76 0.83 -5.64
N SER A 169 -16.81 0.76 -6.56
CA SER A 169 -17.08 0.21 -7.90
C SER A 169 -17.67 -1.20 -7.81
N PRO A 170 -18.57 -1.60 -8.71
CA PRO A 170 -19.17 -2.92 -8.68
C PRO A 170 -18.14 -4.06 -8.70
N VAL A 171 -17.06 -3.91 -9.48
CA VAL A 171 -15.98 -4.90 -9.55
C VAL A 171 -15.24 -5.03 -8.22
N GLN A 172 -14.85 -3.91 -7.63
CA GLN A 172 -14.17 -3.92 -6.31
C GLN A 172 -15.06 -4.51 -5.22
N ARG A 173 -16.35 -4.17 -5.21
CA ARG A 173 -17.31 -4.71 -4.26
C ARG A 173 -17.46 -6.22 -4.42
N LYS A 174 -17.65 -6.70 -5.64
CA LYS A 174 -17.77 -8.12 -5.93
C LYS A 174 -16.53 -8.93 -5.55
N LEU A 175 -15.34 -8.40 -5.78
CA LEU A 175 -14.09 -9.04 -5.33
C LEU A 175 -14.05 -9.23 -3.80
N MET A 176 -14.72 -8.38 -3.02
CA MET A 176 -14.79 -8.52 -1.57
C MET A 176 -15.93 -9.41 -1.09
N THR A 177 -17.08 -9.35 -1.75
CA THR A 177 -18.36 -9.78 -1.17
C THR A 177 -18.92 -11.09 -1.73
N THR A 178 -18.33 -11.66 -2.77
CA THR A 178 -18.78 -12.92 -3.37
C THR A 178 -18.19 -14.17 -2.72
N GLY A 179 -17.14 -14.03 -1.89
CA GLY A 179 -16.55 -15.12 -1.11
C GLY A 179 -17.54 -15.70 -0.09
N LYS A 180 -17.41 -17.01 0.17
CA LYS A 180 -18.29 -17.76 1.08
C LYS A 180 -17.56 -18.25 2.34
N ASP A 181 -16.34 -17.74 2.58
CA ASP A 181 -15.49 -18.13 3.70
C ASP A 181 -16.09 -17.67 5.02
N GLU A 182 -16.14 -18.59 5.99
CA GLU A 182 -16.80 -18.38 7.29
C GLU A 182 -16.10 -17.36 8.19
N ASN A 183 -14.83 -17.07 7.90
CA ASN A 183 -14.01 -16.13 8.65
C ASN A 183 -13.95 -14.71 8.02
N VAL A 184 -14.77 -14.45 6.99
CA VAL A 184 -14.83 -13.16 6.26
C VAL A 184 -16.16 -12.48 6.51
N PHE A 185 -16.12 -11.26 7.04
CA PHE A 185 -17.33 -10.49 7.38
C PHE A 185 -17.26 -9.10 6.71
N ASN A 186 -18.07 -8.90 5.67
CA ASN A 186 -18.22 -7.61 4.99
C ASN A 186 -19.34 -6.79 5.63
N ILE A 187 -19.05 -5.54 5.96
CA ILE A 187 -19.97 -4.59 6.62
C ILE A 187 -20.10 -3.34 5.73
N ALA A 188 -21.22 -3.22 5.03
CA ALA A 188 -21.56 -2.02 4.28
C ALA A 188 -22.13 -0.97 5.24
N VAL A 189 -21.37 0.07 5.52
CA VAL A 189 -21.75 1.16 6.43
C VAL A 189 -22.51 2.22 5.65
N LYS A 190 -23.67 2.65 6.17
CA LYS A 190 -24.41 3.81 5.62
C LYS A 190 -23.68 5.11 5.96
N GLY A 191 -22.70 5.45 5.14
CA GLY A 191 -21.81 6.58 5.31
C GLY A 191 -20.81 6.67 4.16
N ASN A 192 -19.76 7.45 4.34
CA ASN A 192 -18.64 7.56 3.41
C ASN A 192 -17.40 6.78 3.90
N PHE A 193 -16.29 6.87 3.18
CA PHE A 193 -15.06 6.16 3.54
C PHE A 193 -14.44 6.71 4.84
N ASP A 194 -14.51 8.01 5.07
CA ASP A 194 -14.01 8.63 6.30
C ASP A 194 -14.80 8.16 7.53
N ASP A 195 -16.11 7.96 7.39
CA ASP A 195 -16.94 7.36 8.43
C ASP A 195 -16.45 5.96 8.80
N CYS A 196 -16.19 5.11 7.79
CA CYS A 196 -15.64 3.77 8.01
C CYS A 196 -14.27 3.82 8.71
N GLN A 197 -13.39 4.73 8.29
CA GLN A 197 -12.09 4.92 8.94
C GLN A 197 -12.22 5.38 10.39
N ASN A 198 -13.12 6.32 10.66
CA ASN A 198 -13.34 6.86 12.00
C ASN A 198 -13.89 5.79 12.95
N LEU A 199 -14.80 4.93 12.48
CA LEU A 199 -15.29 3.78 13.23
C LEU A 199 -14.16 2.81 13.59
N VAL A 200 -13.30 2.46 12.63
CA VAL A 200 -12.14 1.58 12.87
C VAL A 200 -11.16 2.23 13.85
N LYS A 201 -10.81 3.51 13.67
CA LYS A 201 -9.94 4.26 14.60
C LYS A 201 -10.52 4.29 16.02
N SER A 202 -11.85 4.50 16.15
CA SER A 202 -12.53 4.50 17.44
C SER A 202 -12.47 3.13 18.12
N MET A 203 -12.60 2.02 17.36
CA MET A 203 -12.44 0.67 17.89
C MET A 203 -11.01 0.38 18.36
N PHE A 204 -9.98 0.79 17.61
CA PHE A 204 -8.58 0.67 18.04
C PHE A 204 -8.24 1.51 19.29
N SER A 205 -8.87 2.67 19.44
CA SER A 205 -8.67 3.57 20.57
C SER A 205 -9.37 3.06 21.85
N ASP A 206 -10.41 2.27 21.71
CA ASP A 206 -11.10 1.60 22.82
C ASP A 206 -10.31 0.34 23.22
N LYS A 207 -9.44 0.51 24.22
CA LYS A 207 -8.55 -0.56 24.68
C LYS A 207 -9.27 -1.76 25.27
N GLU A 208 -10.43 -1.55 25.91
CA GLU A 208 -11.24 -2.64 26.43
C GLU A 208 -11.76 -3.51 25.27
N PHE A 209 -12.39 -2.89 24.29
CA PHE A 209 -12.91 -3.60 23.11
C PHE A 209 -11.79 -4.24 22.27
N SER A 210 -10.74 -3.48 21.96
CA SER A 210 -9.65 -3.98 21.12
C SER A 210 -8.93 -5.19 21.75
N ASN A 211 -8.72 -5.18 23.07
CA ASN A 211 -8.13 -6.31 23.77
C ASN A 211 -9.12 -7.49 23.88
N GLN A 212 -10.41 -7.23 24.14
CA GLN A 212 -11.44 -8.26 24.22
C GLN A 212 -11.50 -9.14 22.98
N ILE A 213 -11.30 -8.54 21.79
CA ILE A 213 -11.37 -9.25 20.52
C ILE A 213 -10.00 -9.61 19.95
N ASN A 214 -8.90 -9.35 20.64
CA ASN A 214 -7.54 -9.45 20.10
C ASN A 214 -7.44 -8.78 18.72
N MET A 215 -7.75 -7.47 18.68
CA MET A 215 -7.91 -6.71 17.45
C MET A 215 -6.57 -6.40 16.81
N SER A 216 -6.46 -6.65 15.51
CA SER A 216 -5.31 -6.28 14.70
C SER A 216 -5.75 -5.58 13.40
N GLY A 217 -4.78 -5.05 12.65
CA GLY A 217 -5.03 -4.34 11.39
C GLY A 217 -3.96 -4.61 10.34
N VAL A 218 -4.39 -4.47 9.08
CA VAL A 218 -3.52 -4.66 7.91
C VAL A 218 -3.29 -3.35 7.14
N ASN A 219 -3.29 -2.24 7.86
CA ASN A 219 -3.19 -0.89 7.28
C ASN A 219 -1.87 -0.67 6.53
N SER A 220 -1.83 0.35 5.65
CA SER A 220 -0.64 0.70 4.85
C SER A 220 0.59 1.06 5.68
N ILE A 221 0.40 1.40 6.96
CA ILE A 221 1.48 1.74 7.89
C ILE A 221 2.21 0.51 8.44
N ASN A 222 1.66 -0.70 8.30
CA ASN A 222 2.31 -1.92 8.77
C ASN A 222 3.66 -2.10 8.08
N TRP A 223 4.74 -2.24 8.88
CA TRP A 223 6.10 -2.34 8.36
C TRP A 223 6.30 -3.55 7.45
N ALA A 224 5.62 -4.67 7.73
CA ALA A 224 5.68 -5.85 6.86
C ALA A 224 5.20 -5.56 5.44
N ARG A 225 4.28 -4.60 5.26
CA ARG A 225 3.85 -4.16 3.93
C ARG A 225 4.94 -3.35 3.22
N ILE A 226 5.65 -2.50 3.95
CA ILE A 226 6.72 -1.67 3.39
C ILE A 226 7.87 -2.55 2.88
N ILE A 227 8.32 -3.52 3.69
CA ILE A 227 9.42 -4.41 3.27
C ILE A 227 9.01 -5.31 2.10
N ALA A 228 7.79 -5.83 2.07
CA ALA A 228 7.29 -6.62 0.95
C ALA A 228 7.27 -5.81 -0.36
N GLN A 229 6.87 -4.54 -0.26
CA GLN A 229 6.81 -3.63 -1.41
C GLN A 229 8.21 -3.20 -1.88
N SER A 230 9.23 -3.14 -1.02
CA SER A 230 10.59 -2.80 -1.47
C SER A 230 11.16 -3.83 -2.45
N VAL A 231 10.70 -5.09 -2.40
CA VAL A 231 11.21 -6.18 -3.26
C VAL A 231 11.00 -5.91 -4.74
N TYR A 232 9.82 -5.43 -5.14
CA TYR A 232 9.55 -5.20 -6.56
C TYR A 232 10.35 -4.02 -7.15
N TYR A 233 10.82 -3.06 -6.33
CA TYR A 233 11.76 -2.05 -6.80
C TYR A 233 13.12 -2.65 -7.15
N PHE A 234 13.63 -3.56 -6.32
CA PHE A 234 14.86 -4.32 -6.62
C PHE A 234 14.68 -5.18 -7.86
N TYR A 235 13.59 -5.96 -7.93
CA TYR A 235 13.38 -6.85 -9.06
C TYR A 235 13.20 -6.07 -10.36
N CYS A 236 12.46 -4.98 -10.34
CA CYS A 236 12.28 -4.08 -11.48
C CYS A 236 13.60 -3.47 -11.96
N TYR A 237 14.50 -3.12 -11.06
CA TYR A 237 15.82 -2.61 -11.41
C TYR A 237 16.59 -3.62 -12.30
N PHE A 238 16.46 -4.92 -12.02
CA PHE A 238 17.11 -5.97 -12.82
C PHE A 238 16.39 -6.30 -14.12
N LEU A 239 15.12 -5.94 -14.25
CA LEU A 239 14.37 -6.07 -15.51
C LEU A 239 14.62 -4.90 -16.47
N ALA A 240 15.13 -3.77 -15.97
CA ALA A 240 15.43 -2.63 -16.83
C ALA A 240 16.57 -2.97 -17.82
N GLU A 241 16.36 -2.61 -19.08
CA GLU A 241 17.23 -3.05 -20.20
C GLU A 241 18.65 -2.44 -20.18
N ASP A 242 18.82 -1.28 -19.51
CA ASP A 242 20.09 -0.56 -19.50
C ASP A 242 20.57 -0.26 -18.08
N ASP A 243 21.46 -1.10 -17.57
CA ASP A 243 22.05 -1.01 -16.22
C ASP A 243 22.88 0.27 -16.01
N ASN A 244 23.28 0.98 -17.11
CA ASN A 244 24.13 2.17 -17.02
C ASN A 244 23.36 3.48 -16.98
N GLN A 245 22.02 3.44 -17.13
CA GLN A 245 21.19 4.62 -17.10
C GLN A 245 20.57 4.86 -15.72
N PRO A 246 20.42 6.13 -15.30
CA PRO A 246 19.69 6.46 -14.09
C PRO A 246 18.28 5.86 -14.11
N ILE A 247 17.85 5.27 -13.02
CA ILE A 247 16.49 4.74 -12.90
C ILE A 247 15.61 5.70 -12.09
N ASN A 248 14.46 6.05 -12.63
CA ASN A 248 13.47 6.90 -12.00
C ASN A 248 12.15 6.14 -11.89
N PHE A 249 11.49 6.24 -10.74
CA PHE A 249 10.17 5.67 -10.54
C PHE A 249 9.13 6.75 -10.35
N SER A 250 8.03 6.68 -11.09
CA SER A 250 6.83 7.45 -10.82
C SER A 250 5.81 6.59 -10.12
N VAL A 251 5.41 7.02 -8.93
CA VAL A 251 4.60 6.23 -8.01
C VAL A 251 3.27 6.93 -7.77
N PRO A 252 2.13 6.36 -8.24
CA PRO A 252 0.81 6.85 -7.85
C PRO A 252 0.67 6.78 -6.34
N THR A 253 0.52 7.95 -5.70
CA THR A 253 0.72 8.03 -4.25
C THR A 253 -0.52 8.58 -3.53
N GLY A 254 -1.07 7.78 -2.62
CA GLY A 254 -1.97 8.21 -1.56
C GLY A 254 -1.24 8.25 -0.21
N ASN A 255 -1.30 7.17 0.55
CA ASN A 255 -0.74 7.08 1.91
C ASN A 255 0.80 7.07 2.03
N PHE A 256 1.52 7.36 0.96
CA PHE A 256 3.00 7.40 0.93
C PHE A 256 3.69 6.04 1.18
N GLY A 257 2.93 4.94 1.27
CA GLY A 257 3.48 3.62 1.61
C GLY A 257 4.35 3.02 0.52
N ASP A 258 3.84 3.00 -0.71
CA ASP A 258 4.53 2.43 -1.87
C ASP A 258 5.80 3.23 -2.21
N VAL A 259 5.70 4.55 -2.34
CA VAL A 259 6.87 5.39 -2.62
C VAL A 259 7.89 5.35 -1.48
N TYR A 260 7.45 5.19 -0.22
CA TYR A 260 8.37 4.96 0.91
C TYR A 260 9.10 3.61 0.79
N ALA A 261 8.44 2.57 0.25
CA ALA A 261 9.11 1.30 -0.03
C ALA A 261 10.20 1.46 -1.11
N GLY A 262 9.98 2.28 -2.13
CA GLY A 262 11.01 2.68 -3.09
C GLY A 262 12.16 3.46 -2.44
N TYR A 263 11.83 4.38 -1.52
CA TYR A 263 12.83 5.09 -0.74
C TYR A 263 13.61 4.16 0.19
N LEU A 264 12.94 3.19 0.81
CA LEU A 264 13.61 2.12 1.57
C LEU A 264 14.58 1.34 0.68
N ALA A 265 14.16 0.92 -0.52
CA ALA A 265 15.04 0.21 -1.46
C ALA A 265 16.29 1.05 -1.79
N LYS A 266 16.14 2.36 -2.00
CA LYS A 266 17.27 3.29 -2.18
C LYS A 266 18.18 3.33 -0.93
N LYS A 267 17.61 3.42 0.26
CA LYS A 267 18.38 3.40 1.52
C LYS A 267 19.11 2.06 1.73
N LEU A 268 18.57 0.96 1.22
CA LEU A 268 19.22 -0.36 1.22
C LEU A 268 20.33 -0.49 0.16
N GLY A 269 20.55 0.52 -0.68
CA GLY A 269 21.66 0.57 -1.63
C GLY A 269 21.26 0.49 -3.10
N LEU A 270 19.97 0.29 -3.43
CA LEU A 270 19.51 0.28 -4.82
C LEU A 270 19.75 1.65 -5.47
N PRO A 271 20.42 1.75 -6.64
CA PRO A 271 20.80 3.03 -7.24
C PRO A 271 19.63 3.71 -7.95
N ILE A 272 18.59 4.08 -7.19
CA ILE A 272 17.46 4.86 -7.67
C ILE A 272 17.89 6.34 -7.77
N ASN A 273 17.66 6.97 -8.92
CA ASN A 273 17.93 8.38 -9.09
C ASN A 273 16.83 9.23 -8.44
N LYS A 274 15.58 9.14 -8.96
CA LYS A 274 14.43 9.91 -8.44
C LYS A 274 13.19 9.04 -8.23
N LEU A 275 12.44 9.42 -7.20
CA LEU A 275 11.09 8.93 -6.93
C LEU A 275 10.11 10.09 -7.12
N ILE A 276 9.22 9.98 -8.10
CA ILE A 276 8.17 10.97 -8.34
C ILE A 276 6.93 10.57 -7.54
N VAL A 277 6.55 11.43 -6.61
CA VAL A 277 5.29 11.33 -5.88
C VAL A 277 4.18 11.91 -6.77
N ALA A 278 3.45 11.04 -7.46
CA ALA A 278 2.38 11.42 -8.35
C ALA A 278 1.05 11.45 -7.60
N THR A 279 0.36 12.59 -7.58
CA THR A 279 -0.91 12.80 -6.89
C THR A 279 -2.02 13.20 -7.87
N ASN A 280 -3.27 12.93 -7.49
CA ASN A 280 -4.43 13.55 -8.11
C ASN A 280 -4.64 14.97 -7.55
N GLN A 281 -5.84 15.51 -7.68
CA GLN A 281 -6.16 16.85 -7.15
C GLN A 281 -6.14 16.93 -5.61
N ASN A 282 -6.14 15.79 -4.90
CA ASN A 282 -5.85 15.73 -3.47
C ASN A 282 -4.32 15.74 -3.27
N ASP A 283 -3.73 16.91 -3.33
CA ASP A 283 -2.32 17.12 -3.63
C ASP A 283 -1.43 17.49 -2.42
N ILE A 284 -1.84 17.12 -1.21
CA ILE A 284 -1.09 17.47 0.02
C ILE A 284 0.39 17.09 -0.07
N LEU A 285 0.71 15.90 -0.62
CA LEU A 285 2.09 15.44 -0.78
C LEU A 285 2.84 16.25 -1.85
N HIS A 286 2.18 16.62 -2.96
CA HIS A 286 2.79 17.50 -3.96
C HIS A 286 3.12 18.86 -3.36
N ARG A 287 2.21 19.47 -2.60
CA ARG A 287 2.48 20.76 -1.91
C ARG A 287 3.59 20.66 -0.87
N ALA A 288 3.64 19.52 -0.14
CA ALA A 288 4.72 19.26 0.82
C ALA A 288 6.10 19.19 0.15
N ILE A 289 6.22 18.40 -0.92
CA ILE A 289 7.50 18.16 -1.61
C ILE A 289 7.94 19.34 -2.46
N SER A 290 6.99 20.02 -3.13
CA SER A 290 7.32 21.14 -4.04
C SER A 290 7.45 22.50 -3.34
N LYS A 291 6.72 22.70 -2.23
CA LYS A 291 6.59 24.02 -1.58
C LYS A 291 6.83 23.99 -0.06
N GLY A 292 7.15 22.84 0.51
CA GLY A 292 7.31 22.70 1.96
C GLY A 292 6.01 22.83 2.78
N LYS A 293 4.83 22.76 2.13
CA LYS A 293 3.53 22.97 2.77
C LYS A 293 2.75 21.67 2.86
N TYR A 294 2.77 21.03 4.02
CA TYR A 294 1.91 19.91 4.35
C TYR A 294 0.70 20.42 5.13
N GLU A 295 -0.40 20.71 4.46
CA GLU A 295 -1.60 21.31 5.03
C GLU A 295 -2.84 20.59 4.47
N ALA A 296 -3.66 20.02 5.37
CA ALA A 296 -4.86 19.30 4.98
C ALA A 296 -5.92 20.27 4.42
N GLU A 297 -6.51 19.89 3.31
CA GLU A 297 -7.62 20.59 2.66
C GLU A 297 -8.84 19.68 2.60
N HIS A 298 -9.92 20.15 1.98
CA HIS A 298 -11.08 19.30 1.73
C HIS A 298 -10.72 18.16 0.76
N VAL A 299 -11.16 16.95 1.08
CA VAL A 299 -10.99 15.80 0.18
C VAL A 299 -12.01 15.90 -0.96
N SER A 300 -11.51 15.86 -2.19
CA SER A 300 -12.35 15.79 -3.39
C SER A 300 -12.44 14.33 -3.86
N GLU A 301 -13.65 13.83 -4.08
CA GLU A 301 -13.87 12.51 -4.71
C GLU A 301 -13.41 12.56 -6.17
N THR A 302 -12.60 11.57 -6.61
CA THR A 302 -12.04 11.51 -7.96
C THR A 302 -12.18 10.12 -8.60
N ILE A 303 -11.80 10.03 -9.88
CA ILE A 303 -11.73 8.75 -10.61
C ILE A 303 -10.57 7.84 -10.13
N SER A 304 -9.69 8.33 -9.25
CA SER A 304 -8.57 7.58 -8.64
C SER A 304 -8.71 7.49 -7.11
N PRO A 305 -9.76 6.81 -6.59
CA PRO A 305 -10.19 6.93 -5.20
C PRO A 305 -9.18 6.47 -4.16
N SER A 306 -8.20 5.63 -4.52
CA SER A 306 -7.13 5.23 -3.58
C SER A 306 -6.16 6.37 -3.23
N MET A 307 -6.23 7.48 -3.95
CA MET A 307 -5.42 8.69 -3.75
C MET A 307 -6.23 9.86 -3.14
N ASP A 308 -7.53 9.67 -2.88
CA ASP A 308 -8.43 10.70 -2.31
C ASP A 308 -8.18 10.83 -0.81
N ILE A 309 -7.06 11.40 -0.45
CA ILE A 309 -6.64 11.62 0.93
C ILE A 309 -5.98 13.00 1.11
N GLN A 310 -6.09 13.54 2.32
CA GLN A 310 -5.42 14.78 2.72
C GLN A 310 -4.52 14.59 3.98
N ILE A 311 -4.27 13.34 4.40
CA ILE A 311 -3.25 12.99 5.39
C ILE A 311 -2.62 11.67 4.96
N ALA A 312 -1.33 11.71 4.58
CA ALA A 312 -0.59 10.54 4.15
C ALA A 312 0.12 9.90 5.35
N SER A 313 -0.41 8.80 5.86
CA SER A 313 0.02 8.21 7.14
C SER A 313 1.51 7.83 7.16
N ASN A 314 2.08 7.34 6.04
CA ASN A 314 3.49 6.94 6.01
C ASN A 314 4.46 8.13 5.83
N PHE A 315 3.96 9.33 5.58
CA PHE A 315 4.80 10.52 5.47
C PHE A 315 5.53 10.84 6.79
N GLU A 316 4.99 10.41 7.91
CA GLU A 316 5.63 10.51 9.23
C GLU A 316 7.03 9.84 9.25
N ARG A 317 7.23 8.73 8.50
CA ARG A 317 8.55 8.09 8.41
C ARG A 317 9.58 8.98 7.70
N LEU A 318 9.16 9.73 6.69
CA LEU A 318 10.02 10.71 6.04
C LEU A 318 10.29 11.91 6.96
N ILE A 319 9.29 12.40 7.69
CA ILE A 319 9.47 13.47 8.70
C ILE A 319 10.50 13.04 9.75
N TYR A 320 10.44 11.79 10.22
CA TYR A 320 11.40 11.24 11.16
C TYR A 320 12.84 11.22 10.59
N ASP A 321 13.00 10.82 9.32
CA ASP A 321 14.30 10.88 8.64
C ASP A 321 14.80 12.33 8.50
N LEU A 322 13.93 13.27 8.15
CA LEU A 322 14.25 14.70 8.03
C LEU A 322 14.62 15.35 9.37
N ASN A 323 14.09 14.84 10.45
CA ASN A 323 14.43 15.23 11.82
C ASN A 323 15.75 14.57 12.32
N ASN A 324 16.53 13.96 11.43
CA ASN A 324 17.75 13.22 11.79
C ASN A 324 17.50 12.17 12.88
N HIS A 325 16.38 11.48 12.79
CA HIS A 325 15.92 10.43 13.73
C HIS A 325 15.66 10.95 15.16
N ASP A 326 15.28 12.22 15.31
CA ASP A 326 14.81 12.78 16.58
C ASP A 326 13.33 12.47 16.81
N SER A 327 13.06 11.53 17.72
CA SER A 327 11.69 11.11 18.05
C SER A 327 10.91 12.19 18.79
N SER A 328 11.57 13.02 19.61
CA SER A 328 10.89 14.12 20.33
C SER A 328 10.41 15.18 19.37
N GLN A 329 11.26 15.61 18.44
CA GLN A 329 10.88 16.55 17.39
C GLN A 329 9.77 15.98 16.50
N THR A 330 9.86 14.70 16.13
CA THR A 330 8.84 14.02 15.31
C THR A 330 7.50 13.95 16.04
N LEU A 331 7.49 13.65 17.35
CA LEU A 331 6.29 13.66 18.18
C LEU A 331 5.62 15.04 18.18
N ASP A 332 6.41 16.11 18.31
CA ASP A 332 5.87 17.48 18.36
C ASP A 332 5.34 17.91 16.97
N ASP A 333 6.03 17.56 15.89
CA ASP A 333 5.56 17.78 14.53
C ASP A 333 4.22 17.06 14.27
N MET A 334 4.11 15.79 14.70
CA MET A 334 2.89 15.00 14.52
C MET A 334 1.74 15.51 15.39
N LYS A 335 2.00 16.01 16.62
CA LYS A 335 1.01 16.69 17.43
C LYS A 335 0.49 17.96 16.74
N ASN A 336 1.42 18.75 16.16
CA ASN A 336 1.06 19.96 15.43
C ASN A 336 0.18 19.66 14.21
N ILE A 337 0.52 18.64 13.42
CA ILE A 337 -0.32 18.17 12.31
C ILE A 337 -1.71 17.77 12.80
N LYS A 338 -1.80 17.01 13.90
CA LYS A 338 -3.08 16.56 14.46
C LYS A 338 -3.93 17.70 14.98
N GLN A 339 -3.33 18.71 15.61
CA GLN A 339 -4.04 19.84 16.26
C GLN A 339 -4.40 20.94 15.26
N ASN A 340 -3.50 21.26 14.35
CA ASN A 340 -3.57 22.44 13.48
C ASN A 340 -3.80 22.07 12.00
N GLY A 341 -3.79 20.76 11.65
CA GLY A 341 -3.97 20.29 10.27
C GLY A 341 -2.81 20.62 9.34
N LYS A 342 -1.68 21.12 9.85
CA LYS A 342 -0.56 21.63 9.02
C LYS A 342 0.81 21.38 9.61
N TYR A 343 1.80 21.25 8.72
CA TYR A 343 3.22 21.20 9.03
C TYR A 343 4.00 21.93 7.93
N THR A 344 4.94 22.78 8.31
CA THR A 344 5.80 23.49 7.37
C THR A 344 7.18 22.85 7.37
N ILE A 345 7.61 22.42 6.20
CA ILE A 345 8.95 21.88 5.97
C ILE A 345 9.86 23.07 5.64
N ASP A 346 10.89 23.29 6.42
CA ASP A 346 11.86 24.36 6.19
C ASP A 346 12.72 24.11 4.92
N ASP A 347 13.42 25.13 4.47
CA ASP A 347 14.21 25.09 3.22
C ASP A 347 15.33 24.05 3.27
N GLU A 348 15.92 23.78 4.44
CA GLU A 348 16.99 22.79 4.58
C GLU A 348 16.42 21.39 4.40
N LYS A 349 15.32 21.06 5.08
CA LYS A 349 14.62 19.78 4.94
C LYS A 349 14.06 19.63 3.52
N LEU A 350 13.55 20.69 2.92
CA LEU A 350 13.03 20.65 1.55
C LEU A 350 14.14 20.35 0.54
N LYS A 351 15.34 20.89 0.72
CA LYS A 351 16.51 20.53 -0.09
C LYS A 351 16.88 19.06 0.06
N LYS A 352 16.81 18.49 1.28
CA LYS A 352 17.05 17.06 1.51
C LYS A 352 16.01 16.20 0.80
N ILE A 353 14.72 16.53 0.90
CA ILE A 353 13.64 15.82 0.16
C ILE A 353 13.94 15.81 -1.33
N ASN A 354 14.26 16.95 -1.90
CA ASN A 354 14.46 17.12 -3.34
C ASN A 354 15.71 16.41 -3.89
N GLN A 355 16.59 15.88 -3.03
CA GLN A 355 17.66 14.98 -3.46
C GLN A 355 17.11 13.64 -3.98
N ASP A 356 16.04 13.14 -3.38
CA ASP A 356 15.49 11.81 -3.66
C ASP A 356 14.12 11.87 -4.33
N PHE A 357 13.32 12.87 -4.00
CA PHE A 357 11.94 12.99 -4.45
C PHE A 357 11.71 14.16 -5.39
N LEU A 358 10.80 13.92 -6.34
CA LEU A 358 10.08 14.94 -7.10
C LEU A 358 8.58 14.72 -6.87
N SER A 359 7.75 15.64 -7.33
CA SER A 359 6.30 15.43 -7.22
C SER A 359 5.55 16.11 -8.36
N ALA A 360 4.41 15.51 -8.72
CA ALA A 360 3.50 16.07 -9.71
C ALA A 360 2.04 15.90 -9.27
N ARG A 361 1.21 16.87 -9.66
CA ARG A 361 -0.24 16.82 -9.50
C ARG A 361 -0.88 16.71 -10.89
N MET A 362 -1.86 15.81 -11.01
CA MET A 362 -2.67 15.64 -12.21
C MET A 362 -4.14 15.95 -11.91
N SER A 363 -4.78 16.71 -12.76
CA SER A 363 -6.23 16.89 -12.76
C SER A 363 -6.94 15.66 -13.34
N GLU A 364 -8.26 15.55 -13.13
CA GLU A 364 -9.05 14.48 -13.76
C GLU A 364 -8.97 14.53 -15.28
N GLN A 365 -9.03 15.73 -15.88
CA GLN A 365 -8.97 15.85 -17.33
C GLN A 365 -7.62 15.40 -17.87
N GLU A 366 -6.51 15.85 -17.27
CA GLU A 366 -5.16 15.38 -17.65
C GLU A 366 -5.06 13.86 -17.52
N THR A 367 -5.65 13.27 -16.47
CA THR A 367 -5.67 11.81 -16.27
C THR A 367 -6.41 11.08 -17.39
N LEU A 368 -7.60 11.56 -17.75
CA LEU A 368 -8.40 11.00 -18.86
C LEU A 368 -7.67 11.15 -20.21
N ASP A 369 -7.02 12.29 -20.43
CA ASP A 369 -6.24 12.54 -21.64
C ASP A 369 -5.04 11.58 -21.75
N VAL A 370 -4.36 11.27 -20.63
CA VAL A 370 -3.28 10.27 -20.59
C VAL A 370 -3.82 8.89 -20.96
N ILE A 371 -4.94 8.44 -20.34
CA ILE A 371 -5.54 7.13 -20.66
C ILE A 371 -5.85 7.05 -22.16
N LYS A 372 -6.49 8.08 -22.70
CA LYS A 372 -6.85 8.17 -24.13
C LYS A 372 -5.63 8.12 -25.04
N ASN A 373 -4.63 8.96 -24.79
CA ASN A 373 -3.43 9.06 -25.60
C ASN A 373 -2.62 7.76 -25.63
N ILE A 374 -2.49 7.09 -24.47
CA ILE A 374 -1.79 5.81 -24.38
C ILE A 374 -2.55 4.72 -25.11
N TYR A 375 -3.87 4.68 -24.99
CA TYR A 375 -4.69 3.74 -25.73
C TYR A 375 -4.57 3.95 -27.25
N GLU A 376 -4.71 5.19 -27.75
CA GLU A 376 -4.66 5.51 -29.17
C GLU A 376 -3.28 5.21 -29.79
N LYS A 377 -2.17 5.44 -29.06
CA LYS A 377 -0.83 5.26 -29.57
C LYS A 377 -0.27 3.84 -29.43
N PHE A 378 -0.63 3.16 -28.34
CA PHE A 378 0.00 1.90 -27.96
C PHE A 378 -0.99 0.75 -27.72
N ASN A 379 -2.29 1.00 -27.91
CA ASN A 379 -3.37 0.03 -27.66
C ASN A 379 -3.32 -0.56 -26.23
N MET A 380 -2.81 0.23 -25.24
CA MET A 380 -2.73 -0.15 -23.85
C MET A 380 -3.72 0.67 -23.02
N VAL A 381 -4.48 0.02 -22.16
CA VAL A 381 -5.41 0.69 -21.24
C VAL A 381 -4.72 0.81 -19.88
N LEU A 382 -4.60 2.04 -19.37
CA LEU A 382 -4.12 2.31 -18.02
C LEU A 382 -5.29 2.56 -17.09
N ASP A 383 -5.21 2.09 -15.83
CA ASP A 383 -6.12 2.54 -14.80
C ASP A 383 -5.84 4.01 -14.42
N PRO A 384 -6.79 4.73 -13.78
CA PRO A 384 -6.61 6.15 -13.48
C PRO A 384 -5.40 6.46 -12.58
N HIS A 385 -5.05 5.58 -11.65
CA HIS A 385 -3.88 5.78 -10.78
C HIS A 385 -2.60 5.67 -11.60
N THR A 386 -2.47 4.63 -12.40
CA THR A 386 -1.33 4.43 -13.31
C THR A 386 -1.19 5.58 -14.29
N ALA A 387 -2.31 6.08 -14.84
CA ALA A 387 -2.31 7.23 -15.74
C ALA A 387 -1.76 8.49 -15.08
N ILE A 388 -2.08 8.74 -13.80
CA ILE A 388 -1.49 9.83 -13.01
C ILE A 388 0.02 9.65 -12.90
N GLY A 389 0.48 8.44 -12.56
CA GLY A 389 1.91 8.12 -12.52
C GLY A 389 2.60 8.32 -13.87
N TYR A 390 1.96 7.93 -14.97
CA TYR A 390 2.50 8.07 -16.31
C TYR A 390 2.62 9.55 -16.72
N GLY A 391 1.56 10.34 -16.53
CA GLY A 391 1.54 11.77 -16.86
C GLY A 391 2.45 12.61 -15.95
N ALA A 392 2.76 12.14 -14.75
CA ALA A 392 3.64 12.83 -13.83
C ALA A 392 5.07 13.02 -14.39
N PHE A 393 5.56 12.11 -15.23
CA PHE A 393 6.85 12.29 -15.91
C PHE A 393 6.87 13.48 -16.87
N ASP A 394 5.74 13.84 -17.49
CA ASP A 394 5.67 15.00 -18.42
C ASP A 394 5.88 16.34 -17.72
N LYS A 395 5.83 16.36 -16.39
CA LYS A 395 6.10 17.55 -15.57
C LYS A 395 7.59 17.71 -15.22
N HIS A 396 8.45 16.76 -15.62
CA HIS A 396 9.86 16.71 -15.27
C HIS A 396 10.73 16.30 -16.47
N ASP A 397 11.88 16.96 -16.63
CA ASP A 397 12.88 16.55 -17.62
C ASP A 397 13.87 15.57 -16.98
N LEU A 398 13.52 14.28 -16.98
CA LEU A 398 14.34 13.20 -16.42
C LEU A 398 14.89 12.30 -17.53
N LYS A 399 16.21 12.12 -17.52
CA LYS A 399 16.91 11.17 -18.39
C LYS A 399 16.99 9.79 -17.73
N GLY A 400 17.12 8.75 -18.55
CA GLY A 400 17.33 7.37 -18.10
C GLY A 400 16.09 6.51 -18.21
N ASN A 401 16.09 5.42 -17.43
CA ASN A 401 15.00 4.47 -17.35
C ASN A 401 13.85 5.05 -16.51
N ASN A 402 12.81 5.54 -17.17
CA ASN A 402 11.62 6.11 -16.53
C ASN A 402 10.56 5.03 -16.39
N ILE A 403 10.25 4.63 -15.15
CA ILE A 403 9.37 3.52 -14.80
C ILE A 403 8.15 4.02 -14.04
N VAL A 404 6.98 3.68 -14.54
CA VAL A 404 5.68 3.98 -13.91
C VAL A 404 5.18 2.75 -13.18
N LEU A 405 4.79 2.87 -11.92
CA LEU A 405 4.14 1.77 -11.21
C LEU A 405 2.67 1.68 -11.61
N ALA A 406 2.29 0.54 -12.20
CA ALA A 406 0.89 0.22 -12.51
C ALA A 406 0.26 -0.52 -11.33
N THR A 407 -0.51 0.22 -10.55
CA THR A 407 -0.96 -0.19 -9.23
C THR A 407 -2.26 -0.99 -9.21
N ALA A 408 -3.04 -0.95 -10.31
CA ALA A 408 -4.29 -1.70 -10.43
C ALA A 408 -4.61 -2.04 -11.90
N HIS A 409 -5.35 -3.13 -12.09
CA HIS A 409 -5.88 -3.49 -13.41
C HIS A 409 -7.02 -2.54 -13.81
N PRO A 410 -7.11 -2.07 -15.06
CA PRO A 410 -8.11 -1.09 -15.52
C PRO A 410 -9.55 -1.52 -15.30
N CYS A 411 -9.89 -2.81 -15.35
CA CYS A 411 -11.23 -3.32 -15.15
C CYS A 411 -11.87 -2.95 -13.79
N LYS A 412 -11.05 -2.54 -12.82
CA LYS A 412 -11.54 -2.10 -11.49
C LYS A 412 -12.19 -0.72 -11.53
N PHE A 413 -11.96 0.05 -12.59
CA PHE A 413 -12.42 1.43 -12.76
C PHE A 413 -13.16 1.63 -14.09
N PRO A 414 -14.23 0.84 -14.34
CA PRO A 414 -14.89 0.79 -15.65
C PRO A 414 -15.46 2.14 -16.09
N ASP A 415 -15.96 2.95 -15.17
CA ASP A 415 -16.55 4.25 -15.48
C ASP A 415 -15.50 5.26 -15.98
N ALA A 416 -14.31 5.26 -15.37
CA ALA A 416 -13.20 6.11 -15.79
C ALA A 416 -12.69 5.70 -17.18
N ILE A 417 -12.56 4.41 -17.44
CA ILE A 417 -12.14 3.87 -18.74
C ILE A 417 -13.19 4.20 -19.82
N LEU A 418 -14.45 3.98 -19.51
CA LEU A 418 -15.55 4.32 -20.44
C LEU A 418 -15.54 5.82 -20.76
N LYS A 419 -15.34 6.68 -19.77
CA LYS A 419 -15.26 8.14 -19.94
C LYS A 419 -14.05 8.55 -20.81
N ALA A 420 -12.90 7.88 -20.67
CA ALA A 420 -11.68 8.22 -21.38
C ALA A 420 -11.67 7.74 -22.85
N ILE A 421 -12.08 6.49 -23.10
CA ILE A 421 -11.89 5.82 -24.40
C ILE A 421 -13.14 5.18 -24.99
N ASN A 422 -14.30 5.36 -24.34
CA ASN A 422 -15.59 4.78 -24.73
C ASN A 422 -15.57 3.24 -24.90
N LEU A 423 -14.71 2.56 -24.11
CA LEU A 423 -14.63 1.10 -24.06
C LEU A 423 -14.78 0.61 -22.62
N LYS A 424 -15.20 -0.64 -22.46
CA LYS A 424 -15.18 -1.32 -21.17
C LYS A 424 -13.90 -2.16 -21.08
N SER A 425 -13.22 -2.08 -19.96
CA SER A 425 -12.12 -3.00 -19.65
C SER A 425 -12.71 -4.24 -18.96
N ASP A 426 -12.53 -5.40 -19.58
CA ASP A 426 -13.06 -6.66 -19.07
C ASP A 426 -12.23 -7.21 -17.92
N LEU A 427 -12.90 -7.96 -17.03
CA LEU A 427 -12.22 -8.80 -16.04
C LEU A 427 -11.40 -9.90 -16.76
N PRO A 428 -10.25 -10.30 -16.19
CA PRO A 428 -9.59 -11.54 -16.58
C PRO A 428 -10.58 -12.71 -16.59
N GLU A 429 -10.43 -13.62 -17.56
CA GLU A 429 -11.40 -14.69 -17.82
C GLU A 429 -11.73 -15.51 -16.56
N GLU A 430 -10.70 -15.83 -15.80
CA GLU A 430 -10.81 -16.59 -14.56
C GLU A 430 -11.54 -15.89 -13.42
N LEU A 431 -11.81 -14.60 -13.54
CA LEU A 431 -12.56 -13.80 -12.56
C LEU A 431 -13.96 -13.40 -13.03
N LYS A 432 -14.32 -13.68 -14.28
CA LYS A 432 -15.65 -13.27 -14.80
C LYS A 432 -16.81 -13.86 -14.01
N PHE A 433 -16.63 -15.06 -13.42
CA PHE A 433 -17.65 -15.72 -12.61
C PHE A 433 -18.13 -14.88 -11.43
N ILE A 434 -17.29 -13.97 -10.87
CA ILE A 434 -17.72 -13.13 -9.74
C ILE A 434 -18.88 -12.20 -10.09
N LEU A 435 -19.07 -11.86 -11.39
CA LEU A 435 -20.13 -10.96 -11.82
C LEU A 435 -21.53 -11.55 -11.58
N ASP A 436 -21.66 -12.87 -11.65
CA ASP A 436 -22.92 -13.60 -11.48
C ASP A 436 -23.12 -14.14 -10.05
N GLU A 437 -22.05 -14.14 -9.22
CA GLU A 437 -22.13 -14.63 -7.84
C GLU A 437 -22.90 -13.67 -6.93
N LYS A 438 -23.62 -14.29 -5.97
CA LYS A 438 -24.37 -13.56 -4.94
C LYS A 438 -23.43 -12.91 -3.95
N GLU A 439 -23.64 -11.64 -3.69
CA GLU A 439 -22.87 -10.88 -2.71
C GLU A 439 -23.32 -11.22 -1.26
N ASN A 440 -22.37 -11.31 -0.34
CA ASN A 440 -22.57 -11.58 1.08
C ASN A 440 -21.99 -10.44 1.91
N TYR A 441 -22.84 -9.54 2.41
CA TYR A 441 -22.47 -8.46 3.33
C TYR A 441 -23.65 -8.01 4.18
N GLY A 442 -23.36 -7.52 5.39
CA GLY A 442 -24.34 -6.87 6.25
C GLY A 442 -24.40 -5.37 5.99
N ILE A 443 -25.60 -4.77 6.02
CA ILE A 443 -25.76 -3.31 5.96
C ILE A 443 -26.03 -2.81 7.37
N ILE A 444 -25.18 -1.88 7.87
CA ILE A 444 -25.27 -1.33 9.22
C ILE A 444 -25.21 0.20 9.15
N GLU A 445 -25.93 0.86 10.06
CA GLU A 445 -25.88 2.32 10.21
C GLU A 445 -24.45 2.76 10.63
N ASN A 446 -24.11 4.04 10.41
CA ASN A 446 -22.87 4.63 10.93
C ASN A 446 -22.94 4.77 12.45
N ASN A 447 -22.94 3.64 13.16
CA ASN A 447 -23.12 3.54 14.60
C ASN A 447 -22.07 2.58 15.21
N LEU A 448 -21.13 3.14 15.97
CA LEU A 448 -20.04 2.40 16.58
C LEU A 448 -20.52 1.24 17.47
N LYS A 449 -21.60 1.46 18.26
CA LYS A 449 -22.14 0.45 19.17
C LYS A 449 -22.71 -0.75 18.41
N GLU A 450 -23.45 -0.52 17.35
CA GLU A 450 -24.04 -1.57 16.53
C GLU A 450 -22.94 -2.40 15.81
N ILE A 451 -21.92 -1.74 15.29
CA ILE A 451 -20.80 -2.42 14.65
C ILE A 451 -20.02 -3.27 15.65
N LYS A 452 -19.72 -2.75 16.85
CA LYS A 452 -19.09 -3.55 17.91
C LYS A 452 -19.93 -4.78 18.30
N GLN A 453 -21.25 -4.61 18.44
CA GLN A 453 -22.16 -5.73 18.75
C GLN A 453 -22.17 -6.76 17.61
N TYR A 454 -22.17 -6.33 16.36
CA TYR A 454 -22.09 -7.24 15.21
C TYR A 454 -20.79 -8.05 15.24
N ILE A 455 -19.65 -7.40 15.48
CA ILE A 455 -18.33 -8.07 15.57
C ILE A 455 -18.35 -9.10 16.69
N LEU A 456 -18.77 -8.71 17.92
CA LEU A 456 -18.86 -9.63 19.07
C LEU A 456 -19.78 -10.82 18.81
N GLY A 457 -20.86 -10.63 18.07
CA GLY A 457 -21.78 -11.72 17.69
C GLY A 457 -21.23 -12.72 16.69
N LYS A 458 -20.14 -12.38 15.98
CA LYS A 458 -19.46 -13.23 14.98
C LYS A 458 -18.22 -13.92 15.54
N ILE A 459 -17.61 -13.37 16.56
CA ILE A 459 -16.46 -13.97 17.24
C ILE A 459 -17.01 -15.00 18.24
N LYS A 460 -16.90 -16.27 17.88
CA LYS A 460 -17.26 -17.39 18.75
C LYS A 460 -16.00 -18.19 19.12
#